data_0255a4784e51eda1f1ddd1a74d763b3e
#
_entry.id   0255a4784e51eda1f1ddd1a74d763b3e
#
_cell.length_a   1.000
_cell.length_b   1.000
_cell.length_c   1.000
_cell.angle_alpha   90.00
_cell.angle_beta   90.00
_cell.angle_gamma   90.00
#
_symmetry.space_group_name_H-M   'P 1'
#
loop_
_entity.id
_entity.type
_entity.pdbx_description
1 polymer ?
#
loop_
_entity_poly.entity_id
_entity_poly.type
_entity_poly.pdbx_seq_one_letter_code
_entity_poly.pdbx_strand_id
1 'polypeptide(L)'
;MLGINSNINSLVAQQNLNGSQNALSQAITRLSSGKRINSAADDAAGLAIATRMQTQINGLNQGVSNSNDGVSMIQTASSGLSQITSSLQRIRQLAVQASSGSLSTSDQQALQQEVSQQISEVNRIASQTNYNGKNLLDGSAGNVSFQVGANVGQTITLNLTQSVSAASMGTGLPTNGATLGQLTGLSLTSAGAATTGTQTPSITTINILSDGQGGFKFTDQNNQALASGAVTSLFGANTAGAGTALSLTPVATGALGSITSTPAAASAATTSSVTAINATNAGNGSTVAGRAAAGTALGTITGLSLDSNGGFIAPNESGATITSISVLSDGAGGFTFQDQNGNALAAGVTSKVFSITAATTTAGASLTLNATIGSATTNATTQGLAAQSAINSTNLANVPPRVADINISTTAGANQAMESIDNALATVNNIQATLGAAQNRFTAISTTQQAQATNLSQAQSQIQDANFAQETANLSKAQVLQQAGISVLAQANSLPQQVLKLLQ
;
A
#
# COMPACT_ATOMS: atom_id res chain seq x y z
N MET A 1 -37.67 -37.31 -83.00
CA MET A 1 -38.66 -36.62 -83.84
C MET A 1 -38.09 -35.22 -84.18
N LEU A 2 -37.85 -34.97 -85.49
CA LEU A 2 -37.41 -33.69 -85.94
C LEU A 2 -38.68 -32.86 -86.25
N GLY A 3 -39.13 -32.06 -85.26
CA GLY A 3 -40.24 -31.11 -85.45
C GLY A 3 -39.73 -29.88 -86.18
N ILE A 4 -40.30 -29.52 -87.29
CA ILE A 4 -39.93 -28.36 -88.12
C ILE A 4 -40.23 -27.04 -87.36
N ASN A 5 -41.20 -27.03 -86.49
CA ASN A 5 -41.61 -25.84 -85.71
C ASN A 5 -40.95 -25.62 -84.35
N SER A 6 -40.15 -26.59 -83.82
CA SER A 6 -39.44 -26.46 -82.62
C SER A 6 -38.05 -27.14 -82.70
N ASN A 7 -37.00 -26.33 -82.72
CA ASN A 7 -35.63 -26.85 -82.71
C ASN A 7 -35.15 -27.14 -81.25
N ILE A 8 -35.57 -28.34 -80.73
CA ILE A 8 -35.25 -28.79 -79.37
C ILE A 8 -33.74 -28.86 -79.16
N ASN A 9 -32.95 -29.26 -80.17
CA ASN A 9 -31.49 -29.34 -80.07
C ASN A 9 -30.86 -27.95 -79.91
N SER A 10 -31.40 -26.92 -80.54
CA SER A 10 -30.96 -25.55 -80.34
C SER A 10 -31.31 -25.04 -78.95
N LEU A 11 -32.52 -25.36 -78.45
CA LEU A 11 -32.94 -24.96 -77.07
C LEU A 11 -32.09 -25.63 -76.00
N VAL A 12 -31.76 -26.92 -76.13
CA VAL A 12 -30.85 -27.61 -75.26
C VAL A 12 -29.43 -27.06 -75.33
N ALA A 13 -28.94 -26.74 -76.57
CA ALA A 13 -27.63 -26.11 -76.72
C ALA A 13 -27.59 -24.71 -76.09
N GLN A 14 -28.66 -23.92 -76.18
CA GLN A 14 -28.77 -22.60 -75.53
C GLN A 14 -28.84 -22.69 -74.04
N GLN A 15 -29.55 -23.70 -73.49
CA GLN A 15 -29.58 -23.95 -72.02
C GLN A 15 -28.19 -24.35 -71.50
N ASN A 16 -27.45 -25.21 -72.17
CA ASN A 16 -26.09 -25.61 -71.83
C ASN A 16 -25.11 -24.42 -71.97
N LEU A 17 -25.28 -23.56 -72.98
CA LEU A 17 -24.48 -22.33 -73.13
C LEU A 17 -24.72 -21.36 -71.97
N ASN A 18 -25.98 -21.12 -71.58
CA ASN A 18 -26.31 -20.33 -70.36
C ASN A 18 -25.70 -20.93 -69.10
N GLY A 19 -25.74 -22.24 -68.94
CA GLY A 19 -25.07 -22.93 -67.84
C GLY A 19 -23.55 -22.68 -67.83
N SER A 20 -22.90 -22.74 -69.02
CA SER A 20 -21.46 -22.48 -69.14
C SER A 20 -21.09 -21.02 -68.89
N GLN A 21 -21.95 -20.07 -69.28
CA GLN A 21 -21.77 -18.64 -68.99
C GLN A 21 -21.89 -18.34 -67.50
N ASN A 22 -22.85 -18.96 -66.78
CA ASN A 22 -22.97 -18.81 -65.34
C ASN A 22 -21.77 -19.40 -64.63
N ALA A 23 -21.27 -20.57 -65.03
CA ALA A 23 -20.05 -21.17 -64.46
C ALA A 23 -18.82 -20.32 -64.70
N LEU A 24 -18.70 -19.72 -65.91
CA LEU A 24 -17.63 -18.78 -66.23
C LEU A 24 -17.65 -17.54 -65.34
N SER A 25 -18.81 -16.90 -65.22
CA SER A 25 -19.01 -15.72 -64.36
C SER A 25 -18.67 -16.03 -62.89
N GLN A 26 -19.08 -17.20 -62.37
CA GLN A 26 -18.77 -17.63 -61.01
C GLN A 26 -17.26 -17.86 -60.82
N ALA A 27 -16.59 -18.53 -61.78
CA ALA A 27 -15.15 -18.75 -61.72
C ALA A 27 -14.37 -17.42 -61.76
N ILE A 28 -14.78 -16.46 -62.60
CA ILE A 28 -14.19 -15.11 -62.63
C ILE A 28 -14.38 -14.38 -61.31
N THR A 29 -15.58 -14.43 -60.72
CA THR A 29 -15.87 -13.78 -59.43
C THR A 29 -15.03 -14.39 -58.32
N ARG A 30 -14.89 -15.70 -58.23
CA ARG A 30 -14.07 -16.41 -57.23
C ARG A 30 -12.59 -16.12 -57.44
N LEU A 31 -12.11 -16.10 -58.65
CA LEU A 31 -10.71 -15.81 -58.97
C LEU A 31 -10.35 -14.35 -58.66
N SER A 32 -11.28 -13.42 -58.97
CA SER A 32 -11.09 -11.99 -58.69
C SER A 32 -11.14 -11.64 -57.21
N SER A 33 -12.02 -12.29 -56.44
CA SER A 33 -12.15 -12.05 -54.99
C SER A 33 -11.18 -12.89 -54.16
N GLY A 34 -10.59 -13.96 -54.73
CA GLY A 34 -9.82 -14.95 -53.98
C GLY A 34 -10.68 -15.82 -53.05
N LYS A 35 -12.00 -15.67 -53.08
CA LYS A 35 -12.92 -16.35 -52.19
C LYS A 35 -13.82 -17.35 -52.92
N ARG A 36 -13.94 -18.54 -52.36
CA ARG A 36 -14.87 -19.57 -52.84
C ARG A 36 -16.32 -19.22 -52.54
N ILE A 37 -16.55 -18.59 -51.34
CA ILE A 37 -17.86 -18.16 -50.88
C ILE A 37 -17.88 -16.64 -50.87
N ASN A 38 -18.58 -16.02 -51.81
CA ASN A 38 -18.70 -14.58 -51.95
C ASN A 38 -20.06 -14.04 -51.49
N SER A 39 -21.08 -14.87 -51.59
CA SER A 39 -22.46 -14.51 -51.25
C SER A 39 -23.17 -15.64 -50.50
N ALA A 40 -24.30 -15.34 -49.86
CA ALA A 40 -25.13 -16.35 -49.22
C ALA A 40 -25.73 -17.36 -50.22
N ALA A 41 -25.77 -17.03 -51.52
CA ALA A 41 -26.22 -17.91 -52.57
C ALA A 41 -25.19 -19.03 -52.87
N ASP A 42 -23.90 -18.79 -52.62
CA ASP A 42 -22.85 -19.79 -52.81
C ASP A 42 -22.86 -20.88 -51.72
N ASP A 43 -22.94 -20.46 -50.45
CA ASP A 43 -23.05 -21.32 -49.28
C ASP A 43 -23.48 -20.50 -48.06
N ALA A 44 -24.76 -20.55 -47.74
CA ALA A 44 -25.31 -19.80 -46.60
C ALA A 44 -24.74 -20.25 -45.24
N ALA A 45 -24.50 -21.56 -45.09
CA ALA A 45 -23.96 -22.11 -43.83
C ALA A 45 -22.47 -21.75 -43.67
N GLY A 46 -21.68 -21.93 -44.73
CA GLY A 46 -20.27 -21.56 -44.75
C GLY A 46 -20.04 -20.09 -44.51
N LEU A 47 -20.84 -19.21 -45.14
CA LEU A 47 -20.79 -17.77 -44.93
C LEU A 47 -21.12 -17.37 -43.50
N ALA A 48 -22.17 -17.97 -42.88
CA ALA A 48 -22.53 -17.69 -41.50
C ALA A 48 -21.42 -18.11 -40.52
N ILE A 49 -20.78 -19.25 -40.76
CA ILE A 49 -19.64 -19.72 -39.96
C ILE A 49 -18.45 -18.80 -40.11
N ALA A 50 -18.09 -18.43 -41.37
CA ALA A 50 -16.97 -17.53 -41.65
C ALA A 50 -17.16 -16.13 -41.05
N THR A 51 -18.38 -15.58 -41.09
CA THR A 51 -18.71 -14.28 -40.48
C THR A 51 -18.59 -14.36 -38.97
N ARG A 52 -19.05 -15.42 -38.32
CA ARG A 52 -18.89 -15.63 -36.89
C ARG A 52 -17.42 -15.76 -36.48
N MET A 53 -16.63 -16.51 -37.28
CA MET A 53 -15.18 -16.60 -37.05
C MET A 53 -14.50 -15.24 -37.19
N GLN A 54 -14.88 -14.47 -38.22
CA GLN A 54 -14.33 -13.11 -38.40
C GLN A 54 -14.63 -12.20 -37.20
N THR A 55 -15.83 -12.26 -36.63
CA THR A 55 -16.21 -11.52 -35.44
C THR A 55 -15.36 -11.94 -34.25
N GLN A 56 -15.11 -13.26 -34.09
CA GLN A 56 -14.23 -13.77 -33.04
C GLN A 56 -12.77 -13.31 -33.23
N ILE A 57 -12.24 -13.36 -34.44
CA ILE A 57 -10.88 -12.88 -34.77
C ILE A 57 -10.74 -11.40 -34.42
N ASN A 58 -11.71 -10.58 -34.82
CA ASN A 58 -11.71 -9.15 -34.50
C ASN A 58 -11.76 -8.91 -32.99
N GLY A 59 -12.59 -9.67 -32.26
CA GLY A 59 -12.67 -9.61 -30.80
C GLY A 59 -11.37 -10.03 -30.10
N LEU A 60 -10.70 -11.10 -30.57
CA LEU A 60 -9.42 -11.55 -30.05
C LEU A 60 -8.30 -10.53 -30.32
N ASN A 61 -8.24 -9.95 -31.52
CA ASN A 61 -7.27 -8.91 -31.85
C ASN A 61 -7.44 -7.68 -30.95
N GLN A 62 -8.68 -7.25 -30.67
CA GLN A 62 -8.96 -6.18 -29.72
C GLN A 62 -8.55 -6.60 -28.31
N GLY A 63 -8.78 -7.88 -27.92
CA GLY A 63 -8.33 -8.42 -26.65
C GLY A 63 -6.82 -8.39 -26.48
N VAL A 64 -6.05 -8.67 -27.54
CA VAL A 64 -4.59 -8.52 -27.57
C VAL A 64 -4.19 -7.06 -27.35
N SER A 65 -4.85 -6.12 -28.02
CA SER A 65 -4.59 -4.68 -27.83
C SER A 65 -4.86 -4.24 -26.39
N ASN A 66 -6.01 -4.63 -25.84
CA ASN A 66 -6.36 -4.33 -24.45
C ASN A 66 -5.38 -4.97 -23.44
N SER A 67 -4.86 -6.16 -23.76
CA SER A 67 -3.83 -6.81 -22.92
C SER A 67 -2.52 -6.01 -22.94
N ASN A 68 -2.11 -5.51 -24.09
CA ASN A 68 -0.91 -4.66 -24.22
C ASN A 68 -1.09 -3.32 -23.49
N ASP A 69 -2.29 -2.74 -23.49
CA ASP A 69 -2.61 -1.56 -22.69
C ASP A 69 -2.48 -1.86 -21.19
N GLY A 70 -2.95 -3.04 -20.74
CA GLY A 70 -2.76 -3.51 -19.38
C GLY A 70 -1.29 -3.65 -19.00
N VAL A 71 -0.46 -4.23 -19.88
CA VAL A 71 1.00 -4.34 -19.68
C VAL A 71 1.64 -2.95 -19.58
N SER A 72 1.27 -2.02 -20.46
CA SER A 72 1.80 -0.65 -20.44
C SER A 72 1.44 0.11 -19.17
N MET A 73 0.21 -0.07 -18.68
CA MET A 73 -0.23 0.47 -17.38
C MET A 73 0.60 -0.10 -16.22
N ILE A 74 0.84 -1.40 -16.21
CA ILE A 74 1.67 -2.06 -15.17
C ILE A 74 3.11 -1.57 -15.23
N GLN A 75 3.70 -1.41 -16.40
CA GLN A 75 5.05 -0.88 -16.56
C GLN A 75 5.17 0.54 -16.04
N THR A 76 4.18 1.40 -16.30
CA THR A 76 4.13 2.76 -15.77
C THR A 76 4.06 2.76 -14.24
N ALA A 77 3.18 1.94 -13.66
CA ALA A 77 3.06 1.78 -12.22
C ALA A 77 4.36 1.25 -11.59
N SER A 78 4.99 0.24 -12.19
CA SER A 78 6.24 -0.36 -11.73
C SER A 78 7.41 0.64 -11.75
N SER A 79 7.47 1.51 -12.76
CA SER A 79 8.48 2.57 -12.84
C SER A 79 8.31 3.57 -11.68
N GLY A 80 7.06 3.99 -11.39
CA GLY A 80 6.78 4.84 -10.23
C GLY A 80 7.13 4.18 -8.90
N LEU A 81 6.80 2.89 -8.74
CA LEU A 81 7.15 2.12 -7.54
C LEU A 81 8.67 1.98 -7.35
N SER A 82 9.43 1.85 -8.43
CA SER A 82 10.91 1.81 -8.34
C SER A 82 11.49 3.12 -7.84
N GLN A 83 10.94 4.26 -8.26
CA GLN A 83 11.34 5.58 -7.75
C GLN A 83 10.98 5.75 -6.27
N ILE A 84 9.77 5.33 -5.87
CA ILE A 84 9.34 5.32 -4.46
C ILE A 84 10.28 4.45 -3.62
N THR A 85 10.62 3.25 -4.10
CA THR A 85 11.59 2.36 -3.44
C THR A 85 12.92 3.05 -3.21
N SER A 86 13.45 3.76 -4.21
CA SER A 86 14.71 4.50 -4.10
C SER A 86 14.63 5.62 -3.06
N SER A 87 13.53 6.38 -3.03
CA SER A 87 13.30 7.42 -2.02
C SER A 87 13.16 6.84 -0.61
N LEU A 88 12.43 5.72 -0.44
CA LEU A 88 12.31 5.03 0.86
C LEU A 88 13.66 4.49 1.34
N GLN A 89 14.47 3.90 0.46
CA GLN A 89 15.82 3.45 0.81
C GLN A 89 16.72 4.62 1.22
N ARG A 90 16.58 5.78 0.58
CA ARG A 90 17.29 7.01 0.98
C ARG A 90 16.86 7.47 2.37
N ILE A 91 15.56 7.50 2.65
CA ILE A 91 15.04 7.85 3.99
C ILE A 91 15.60 6.85 5.02
N ARG A 92 15.63 5.55 4.72
CA ARG A 92 16.22 4.54 5.59
C ARG A 92 17.70 4.81 5.91
N GLN A 93 18.50 5.16 4.90
CA GLN A 93 19.90 5.54 5.10
C GLN A 93 20.06 6.75 6.03
N LEU A 94 19.23 7.78 5.82
CA LEU A 94 19.21 8.97 6.67
C LEU A 94 18.79 8.64 8.10
N ALA A 95 17.81 7.75 8.28
CA ALA A 95 17.38 7.28 9.60
C ALA A 95 18.49 6.51 10.32
N VAL A 96 19.20 5.60 9.63
CA VAL A 96 20.37 4.91 10.17
C VAL A 96 21.47 5.91 10.56
N GLN A 97 21.72 6.92 9.74
CA GLN A 97 22.70 7.97 10.07
C GLN A 97 22.24 8.76 11.30
N ALA A 98 20.97 9.16 11.38
CA ALA A 98 20.41 9.92 12.48
C ALA A 98 20.34 9.12 13.80
N SER A 99 20.31 7.78 13.72
CA SER A 99 20.35 6.92 14.93
C SER A 99 21.72 6.86 15.59
N SER A 100 22.78 7.38 14.92
CA SER A 100 24.13 7.44 15.51
C SER A 100 24.16 8.48 16.64
N GLY A 101 24.57 8.05 17.83
CA GLY A 101 24.72 8.92 18.99
C GLY A 101 25.83 9.98 18.90
N SER A 102 26.57 10.02 17.78
CA SER A 102 27.65 11.01 17.52
C SER A 102 27.18 12.31 16.89
N LEU A 103 25.92 12.40 16.44
CA LEU A 103 25.39 13.57 15.76
C LEU A 103 24.88 14.61 16.75
N SER A 104 25.07 15.89 16.39
CA SER A 104 24.42 16.99 17.13
C SER A 104 22.94 17.11 16.74
N THR A 105 22.15 17.76 17.60
CA THR A 105 20.73 18.02 17.32
C THR A 105 20.55 18.84 16.04
N SER A 106 21.47 19.75 15.71
CA SER A 106 21.43 20.52 14.47
C SER A 106 21.66 19.65 13.24
N ASP A 107 22.57 18.66 13.32
CA ASP A 107 22.81 17.71 12.25
C ASP A 107 21.59 16.80 12.02
N GLN A 108 20.97 16.32 13.10
CA GLN A 108 19.74 15.53 13.01
C GLN A 108 18.59 16.34 12.39
N GLN A 109 18.47 17.63 12.71
CA GLN A 109 17.47 18.50 12.09
C GLN A 109 17.74 18.72 10.59
N ALA A 110 19.02 18.85 10.18
CA ALA A 110 19.37 18.93 8.76
C ALA A 110 18.99 17.62 8.00
N LEU A 111 19.27 16.47 8.60
CA LEU A 111 18.83 15.18 8.04
C LEU A 111 17.31 15.07 7.97
N GLN A 112 16.59 15.58 8.96
CA GLN A 112 15.11 15.60 8.95
C GLN A 112 14.57 16.45 7.80
N GLN A 113 15.21 17.55 7.44
CA GLN A 113 14.82 18.36 6.27
C GLN A 113 14.94 17.57 4.97
N GLU A 114 16.03 16.79 4.80
CA GLU A 114 16.19 15.91 3.64
C GLU A 114 15.11 14.80 3.63
N VAL A 115 14.82 14.19 4.78
CA VAL A 115 13.73 13.20 4.90
C VAL A 115 12.39 13.81 4.48
N SER A 116 12.09 15.02 4.91
CA SER A 116 10.84 15.73 4.55
C SER A 116 10.73 15.96 3.03
N GLN A 117 11.85 16.26 2.36
CA GLN A 117 11.89 16.39 0.90
C GLN A 117 11.66 15.03 0.21
N GLN A 118 12.28 13.96 0.71
CA GLN A 118 12.07 12.60 0.17
C GLN A 118 10.62 12.14 0.37
N ILE A 119 10.00 12.43 1.51
CA ILE A 119 8.56 12.15 1.76
C ILE A 119 7.68 12.92 0.77
N SER A 120 8.01 14.19 0.52
CA SER A 120 7.29 15.01 -0.48
C SER A 120 7.43 14.42 -1.88
N GLU A 121 8.60 13.90 -2.23
CA GLU A 121 8.85 13.23 -3.50
C GLU A 121 8.06 11.92 -3.63
N VAL A 122 7.99 11.10 -2.59
CA VAL A 122 7.13 9.91 -2.54
C VAL A 122 5.67 10.28 -2.81
N ASN A 123 5.14 11.31 -2.15
CA ASN A 123 3.77 11.78 -2.37
C ASN A 123 3.58 12.32 -3.78
N ARG A 124 4.55 13.04 -4.34
CA ARG A 124 4.51 13.53 -5.71
C ARG A 124 4.45 12.39 -6.71
N ILE A 125 5.31 11.39 -6.58
CA ILE A 125 5.32 10.21 -7.47
C ILE A 125 4.00 9.45 -7.34
N ALA A 126 3.51 9.22 -6.12
CA ALA A 126 2.25 8.52 -5.88
C ALA A 126 1.05 9.21 -6.56
N SER A 127 0.99 10.55 -6.52
CA SER A 127 -0.12 11.32 -7.09
C SER A 127 0.03 11.61 -8.59
N GLN A 128 1.26 11.65 -9.12
CA GLN A 128 1.51 12.03 -10.52
C GLN A 128 1.75 10.84 -11.44
N THR A 129 1.96 9.64 -10.91
CA THR A 129 2.05 8.43 -11.75
C THR A 129 0.67 8.08 -12.29
N ASN A 130 0.43 8.48 -13.52
CA ASN A 130 -0.86 8.24 -14.18
C ASN A 130 -0.70 7.55 -15.54
N TYR A 131 -1.75 6.89 -15.98
CA TYR A 131 -1.89 6.31 -17.31
C TYR A 131 -3.27 6.67 -17.86
N ASN A 132 -3.31 7.36 -18.97
CA ASN A 132 -4.53 7.83 -19.62
C ASN A 132 -5.50 8.56 -18.66
N GLY A 133 -4.96 9.45 -17.79
CA GLY A 133 -5.72 10.23 -16.81
C GLY A 133 -6.15 9.49 -15.56
N LYS A 134 -5.76 8.21 -15.39
CA LYS A 134 -5.99 7.45 -14.15
C LYS A 134 -4.71 7.41 -13.32
N ASN A 135 -4.77 7.86 -12.08
CA ASN A 135 -3.65 7.71 -11.15
C ASN A 135 -3.55 6.25 -10.72
N LEU A 136 -2.33 5.71 -10.78
CA LEU A 136 -2.12 4.27 -10.57
C LEU A 136 -1.69 3.91 -9.16
N LEU A 137 -1.13 4.86 -8.42
CA LEU A 137 -0.42 4.61 -7.17
C LEU A 137 -1.05 5.27 -5.93
N ASP A 138 -2.11 6.07 -6.11
CA ASP A 138 -2.83 6.73 -5.01
C ASP A 138 -4.05 5.94 -4.50
N GLY A 139 -4.35 4.79 -5.13
CA GLY A 139 -5.50 3.95 -4.80
C GLY A 139 -6.81 4.36 -5.48
N SER A 140 -6.85 5.51 -6.16
CA SER A 140 -8.06 6.04 -6.81
C SER A 140 -8.47 5.25 -8.06
N ALA A 141 -7.52 4.57 -8.74
CA ALA A 141 -7.81 3.74 -9.89
C ALA A 141 -8.72 2.53 -9.55
N GLY A 142 -8.69 2.08 -8.32
CA GLY A 142 -9.48 0.94 -7.87
C GLY A 142 -9.15 -0.36 -8.61
N ASN A 143 -10.18 -1.14 -8.93
CA ASN A 143 -10.05 -2.34 -9.75
C ASN A 143 -10.27 -1.99 -11.22
N VAL A 144 -9.24 -2.08 -12.03
CA VAL A 144 -9.31 -1.84 -13.48
C VAL A 144 -9.51 -3.16 -14.21
N SER A 145 -10.63 -3.29 -14.92
CA SER A 145 -10.98 -4.50 -15.67
C SER A 145 -10.66 -4.32 -17.16
N PHE A 146 -9.96 -5.27 -17.75
CA PHE A 146 -9.62 -5.32 -19.16
C PHE A 146 -10.38 -6.46 -19.81
N GLN A 147 -11.18 -6.16 -20.85
CA GLN A 147 -11.79 -7.18 -21.70
C GLN A 147 -10.71 -7.77 -22.60
N VAL A 148 -10.34 -9.02 -22.35
CA VAL A 148 -9.24 -9.69 -23.04
C VAL A 148 -9.71 -10.76 -24.03
N GLY A 149 -10.95 -11.21 -23.99
CA GLY A 149 -11.48 -12.21 -24.90
C GLY A 149 -12.59 -11.68 -25.80
N ALA A 150 -12.95 -12.47 -26.82
CA ALA A 150 -13.99 -12.14 -27.78
C ALA A 150 -15.43 -12.21 -27.22
N ASN A 151 -15.62 -12.90 -26.07
CA ASN A 151 -16.93 -13.06 -25.45
C ASN A 151 -17.08 -12.21 -24.20
N VAL A 152 -18.31 -11.82 -23.90
CA VAL A 152 -18.65 -11.04 -22.71
C VAL A 152 -18.19 -11.77 -21.43
N GLY A 153 -17.58 -11.03 -20.49
CA GLY A 153 -17.11 -11.56 -19.21
C GLY A 153 -15.70 -12.17 -19.22
N GLN A 154 -15.04 -12.25 -20.38
CA GLN A 154 -13.64 -12.69 -20.46
C GLN A 154 -12.69 -11.53 -20.12
N THR A 155 -12.64 -11.18 -18.82
CA THR A 155 -11.88 -10.04 -18.33
C THR A 155 -10.74 -10.45 -17.41
N ILE A 156 -9.69 -9.62 -17.35
CA ILE A 156 -8.67 -9.61 -16.30
C ILE A 156 -8.83 -8.35 -15.50
N THR A 157 -8.83 -8.47 -14.18
CA THR A 157 -8.83 -7.34 -13.26
C THR A 157 -7.43 -7.07 -12.74
N LEU A 158 -7.00 -5.83 -12.85
CA LEU A 158 -5.82 -5.29 -12.20
C LEU A 158 -6.26 -4.55 -10.94
N ASN A 159 -5.77 -5.00 -9.78
CA ASN A 159 -6.08 -4.37 -8.50
C ASN A 159 -5.08 -3.24 -8.22
N LEU A 160 -5.56 -2.00 -8.20
CA LEU A 160 -4.82 -0.79 -7.88
C LEU A 160 -5.50 -0.01 -6.74
N THR A 161 -6.16 -0.73 -5.82
CA THR A 161 -6.88 -0.12 -4.69
C THR A 161 -5.95 0.38 -3.58
N GLN A 162 -4.70 -0.13 -3.55
CA GLN A 162 -3.76 0.20 -2.50
C GLN A 162 -2.98 1.47 -2.84
N SER A 163 -3.07 2.47 -1.96
CA SER A 163 -2.28 3.69 -2.07
C SER A 163 -0.86 3.47 -1.56
N VAL A 164 0.13 4.02 -2.29
CA VAL A 164 1.53 4.11 -1.87
C VAL A 164 1.94 5.54 -1.50
N SER A 165 1.00 6.38 -1.11
CA SER A 165 1.30 7.68 -0.52
C SER A 165 1.98 7.51 0.86
N ALA A 166 2.79 8.46 1.26
CA ALA A 166 3.46 8.43 2.56
C ALA A 166 2.47 8.32 3.74
N ALA A 167 1.25 8.84 3.58
CA ALA A 167 0.19 8.75 4.58
C ALA A 167 -0.44 7.36 4.71
N SER A 168 -0.29 6.50 3.68
CA SER A 168 -0.89 5.16 3.64
C SER A 168 0.10 4.04 3.89
N MET A 169 1.40 4.35 3.93
CA MET A 169 2.47 3.39 4.12
C MET A 169 3.16 3.55 5.47
N GLY A 170 3.85 2.51 5.92
CA GLY A 170 4.69 2.52 7.11
C GLY A 170 3.97 2.06 8.38
N THR A 171 2.64 2.08 8.40
CA THR A 171 1.86 1.52 9.49
C THR A 171 1.86 0.00 9.38
N GLY A 172 2.02 -0.65 10.51
CA GLY A 172 2.01 -2.11 10.57
C GLY A 172 2.66 -2.56 11.89
N LEU A 173 2.66 -3.84 12.11
CA LEU A 173 3.45 -4.40 13.20
C LEU A 173 4.89 -4.60 12.72
N PRO A 174 5.89 -4.37 13.58
CA PRO A 174 7.28 -4.63 13.25
C PRO A 174 7.49 -6.09 12.83
N THR A 175 8.44 -6.32 11.92
CA THR A 175 8.74 -7.67 11.44
C THR A 175 9.22 -8.58 12.56
N ASN A 176 8.93 -9.87 12.46
CA ASN A 176 9.36 -10.85 13.48
C ASN A 176 10.89 -10.86 13.58
N GLY A 177 11.40 -10.65 14.79
CA GLY A 177 12.83 -10.58 15.07
C GLY A 177 13.44 -9.19 14.93
N ALA A 178 12.67 -8.16 14.51
CA ALA A 178 13.15 -6.78 14.54
C ALA A 178 13.51 -6.36 15.99
N THR A 179 14.67 -5.75 16.17
CA THR A 179 15.09 -5.25 17.49
C THR A 179 14.39 -3.93 17.78
N LEU A 180 13.49 -3.93 18.73
CA LEU A 180 12.69 -2.76 19.12
C LEU A 180 13.43 -1.90 20.15
N GLY A 181 14.24 -2.53 20.99
CA GLY A 181 15.00 -1.82 22.01
C GLY A 181 15.93 -2.73 22.79
N GLN A 182 16.75 -2.13 23.65
CA GLN A 182 17.71 -2.82 24.48
C GLN A 182 17.75 -2.20 25.86
N LEU A 183 17.67 -3.02 26.91
CA LEU A 183 17.90 -2.65 28.29
C LEU A 183 19.32 -3.07 28.68
N THR A 184 20.15 -2.11 29.04
CA THR A 184 21.57 -2.34 29.38
C THR A 184 21.86 -2.00 30.82
N GLY A 185 23.01 -2.44 31.33
CA GLY A 185 23.45 -2.13 32.70
C GLY A 185 22.65 -2.85 33.79
N LEU A 186 21.99 -3.96 33.47
CA LEU A 186 21.21 -4.74 34.39
C LEU A 186 22.11 -5.65 35.25
N SER A 187 21.65 -5.97 36.46
CA SER A 187 22.30 -6.93 37.37
C SER A 187 21.24 -7.94 37.84
N LEU A 188 20.94 -8.92 37.00
CA LEU A 188 19.86 -9.87 37.22
C LEU A 188 20.40 -11.32 37.22
N THR A 189 19.75 -12.19 38.00
CA THR A 189 19.92 -13.63 37.93
C THR A 189 19.27 -14.20 36.65
N SER A 190 19.55 -15.45 36.31
CA SER A 190 18.90 -16.14 35.21
C SER A 190 17.36 -16.26 35.36
N ALA A 191 16.84 -16.11 36.57
CA ALA A 191 15.41 -16.09 36.88
C ALA A 191 14.79 -14.67 36.79
N GLY A 192 15.57 -13.64 36.42
CA GLY A 192 15.11 -12.26 36.37
C GLY A 192 15.01 -11.52 37.68
N ALA A 193 15.51 -12.08 38.78
CA ALA A 193 15.57 -11.39 40.06
C ALA A 193 16.82 -10.51 40.15
N ALA A 194 16.74 -9.40 40.89
CA ALA A 194 17.91 -8.57 41.16
C ALA A 194 18.99 -9.37 41.93
N THR A 195 20.26 -9.22 41.52
CA THR A 195 21.37 -9.82 42.25
C THR A 195 21.60 -9.11 43.56
N THR A 196 21.83 -9.87 44.62
CA THR A 196 22.13 -9.33 45.96
C THR A 196 23.55 -9.68 46.39
N GLY A 197 24.29 -8.70 46.90
CA GLY A 197 25.65 -8.89 47.42
C GLY A 197 26.68 -9.22 46.33
N THR A 198 27.47 -10.30 46.52
CA THR A 198 28.59 -10.69 45.62
C THR A 198 28.20 -11.63 44.48
N GLN A 199 26.89 -11.77 44.15
CA GLN A 199 26.45 -12.63 43.07
C GLN A 199 26.84 -12.02 41.71
N THR A 200 27.46 -12.84 40.83
CA THR A 200 27.72 -12.44 39.47
C THR A 200 26.40 -12.39 38.65
N PRO A 201 26.11 -11.27 37.99
CA PRO A 201 24.89 -11.17 37.19
C PRO A 201 24.92 -12.13 36.02
N SER A 202 23.82 -12.85 35.80
CA SER A 202 23.64 -13.72 34.61
C SER A 202 23.08 -12.96 33.43
N ILE A 203 22.25 -11.93 33.70
CA ILE A 203 21.65 -11.08 32.69
C ILE A 203 22.09 -9.64 32.94
N THR A 204 22.88 -9.09 32.02
CA THR A 204 23.38 -7.70 32.06
C THR A 204 22.71 -6.83 31.01
N THR A 205 22.14 -7.48 29.99
CA THR A 205 21.44 -6.81 28.91
C THR A 205 20.24 -7.64 28.46
N ILE A 206 19.14 -7.00 28.19
CA ILE A 206 17.96 -7.62 27.61
C ILE A 206 17.70 -6.94 26.27
N ASN A 207 17.75 -7.70 25.17
CA ASN A 207 17.30 -7.26 23.87
C ASN A 207 15.80 -7.56 23.74
N ILE A 208 15.03 -6.58 23.31
CA ILE A 208 13.59 -6.67 23.12
C ILE A 208 13.34 -6.68 21.62
N LEU A 209 12.79 -7.78 21.11
CA LEU A 209 12.52 -8.00 19.71
C LEU A 209 11.01 -8.12 19.47
N SER A 210 10.57 -7.82 18.27
CA SER A 210 9.19 -8.06 17.84
C SER A 210 8.93 -9.55 17.64
N ASP A 211 7.74 -10.03 18.00
CA ASP A 211 7.25 -11.35 17.61
C ASP A 211 6.56 -11.37 16.23
N GLY A 212 6.39 -10.20 15.60
CA GLY A 212 5.68 -10.01 14.34
C GLY A 212 4.16 -10.01 14.44
N GLN A 213 3.63 -10.13 15.67
CA GLN A 213 2.18 -10.13 15.97
C GLN A 213 1.77 -9.03 16.95
N GLY A 214 2.68 -8.08 17.23
CA GLY A 214 2.48 -6.98 18.17
C GLY A 214 2.93 -7.27 19.59
N GLY A 215 3.48 -8.44 19.85
CA GLY A 215 4.10 -8.81 21.11
C GLY A 215 5.62 -8.71 21.08
N PHE A 216 6.26 -9.18 22.17
CA PHE A 216 7.70 -9.07 22.36
C PHE A 216 8.35 -10.42 22.59
N LYS A 217 9.55 -10.58 22.08
CA LYS A 217 10.50 -11.64 22.41
C LYS A 217 11.68 -11.01 23.15
N PHE A 218 12.24 -11.74 24.09
CA PHE A 218 13.33 -11.24 24.92
C PHE A 218 14.54 -12.18 24.83
N THR A 219 15.72 -11.60 24.58
CA THR A 219 16.98 -12.34 24.63
C THR A 219 17.97 -11.64 25.54
N ASP A 220 18.92 -12.40 26.10
CA ASP A 220 20.01 -11.88 26.91
C ASP A 220 21.15 -11.27 26.05
N GLN A 221 22.23 -10.85 26.66
CA GLN A 221 23.45 -10.34 26.02
C GLN A 221 24.12 -11.34 25.06
N ASN A 222 23.80 -12.64 25.14
CA ASN A 222 24.31 -13.70 24.27
C ASN A 222 23.29 -14.10 23.19
N ASN A 223 22.22 -13.33 23.00
CA ASN A 223 21.09 -13.63 22.12
C ASN A 223 20.34 -14.93 22.47
N GLN A 224 20.46 -15.42 23.71
CA GLN A 224 19.69 -16.56 24.19
C GLN A 224 18.34 -16.08 24.70
N ALA A 225 17.26 -16.81 24.35
CA ALA A 225 15.92 -16.47 24.80
C ALA A 225 15.84 -16.49 26.33
N LEU A 226 15.26 -15.47 26.96
CA LEU A 226 15.01 -15.43 28.38
C LEU A 226 14.01 -16.52 28.77
N ALA A 227 14.23 -17.17 29.91
CA ALA A 227 13.28 -18.12 30.46
C ALA A 227 11.91 -17.43 30.72
N SER A 228 10.80 -18.13 30.43
CA SER A 228 9.46 -17.56 30.59
C SER A 228 9.18 -17.03 31.99
N GLY A 229 9.72 -17.69 33.04
CA GLY A 229 9.64 -17.20 34.42
C GLY A 229 10.38 -15.88 34.65
N ALA A 230 11.51 -15.65 33.97
CA ALA A 230 12.23 -14.37 34.03
C ALA A 230 11.42 -13.26 33.30
N VAL A 231 10.85 -13.57 32.13
CA VAL A 231 10.02 -12.61 31.39
C VAL A 231 8.81 -12.18 32.21
N THR A 232 8.08 -13.14 32.81
CA THR A 232 6.88 -12.81 33.59
C THR A 232 7.21 -12.07 34.91
N SER A 233 8.38 -12.29 35.47
CA SER A 233 8.82 -11.55 36.67
C SER A 233 9.26 -10.12 36.33
N LEU A 234 9.74 -9.88 35.13
CA LEU A 234 10.24 -8.56 34.70
C LEU A 234 9.17 -7.70 34.03
N PHE A 235 8.36 -8.28 33.11
CA PHE A 235 7.44 -7.57 32.22
C PHE A 235 5.98 -8.04 32.31
N GLY A 236 5.65 -9.01 33.16
CA GLY A 236 4.29 -9.55 33.23
C GLY A 236 3.93 -10.46 32.07
N ALA A 237 2.62 -10.68 31.86
CA ALA A 237 2.12 -11.51 30.77
C ALA A 237 2.20 -10.75 29.45
N ASN A 238 3.01 -11.25 28.53
CA ASN A 238 3.23 -10.67 27.20
C ASN A 238 2.47 -11.49 26.15
N THR A 239 1.15 -11.32 26.07
CA THR A 239 0.31 -11.97 25.04
C THR A 239 -0.48 -10.93 24.29
N ALA A 240 -0.09 -10.68 23.02
CA ALA A 240 -0.86 -9.86 22.12
C ALA A 240 -2.03 -10.68 21.54
N GLY A 241 -3.19 -10.06 21.42
CA GLY A 241 -4.22 -10.51 20.47
C GLY A 241 -3.79 -10.13 19.07
N ALA A 242 -4.10 -10.97 18.06
CA ALA A 242 -3.72 -10.71 16.68
C ALA A 242 -4.13 -9.29 16.22
N GLY A 243 -3.15 -8.51 15.78
CA GLY A 243 -3.36 -7.21 15.15
C GLY A 243 -3.31 -5.97 16.04
N THR A 244 -3.05 -6.10 17.36
CA THR A 244 -2.86 -4.97 18.26
C THR A 244 -1.46 -5.00 18.87
N ALA A 245 -0.73 -3.89 18.75
CA ALA A 245 0.56 -3.72 19.41
C ALA A 245 0.37 -3.65 20.93
N LEU A 246 1.16 -4.45 21.67
CA LEU A 246 1.22 -4.38 23.11
C LEU A 246 2.13 -3.24 23.56
N SER A 247 1.83 -2.70 24.74
CA SER A 247 2.74 -1.80 25.46
C SER A 247 3.47 -2.59 26.53
N LEU A 248 4.79 -2.52 26.52
CA LEU A 248 5.64 -3.15 27.50
C LEU A 248 5.64 -2.33 28.80
N THR A 249 5.31 -2.97 29.94
CA THR A 249 5.37 -2.34 31.24
C THR A 249 6.14 -3.23 32.20
N PRO A 250 7.08 -2.67 32.99
CA PRO A 250 7.75 -3.45 34.02
C PRO A 250 6.77 -3.90 35.10
N VAL A 251 6.98 -5.09 35.67
CA VAL A 251 6.20 -5.54 36.83
C VAL A 251 6.63 -4.71 38.03
N ALA A 252 5.68 -4.03 38.68
CA ALA A 252 5.95 -3.11 39.80
C ALA A 252 6.69 -3.77 41.00
N THR A 253 6.43 -5.03 41.25
CA THR A 253 7.09 -5.83 42.31
C THR A 253 8.32 -6.61 41.82
N GLY A 254 8.61 -6.57 40.50
CA GLY A 254 9.76 -7.24 39.88
C GLY A 254 11.04 -6.42 40.01
N ALA A 255 12.17 -7.02 39.63
CA ALA A 255 13.49 -6.37 39.70
C ALA A 255 13.56 -5.10 38.82
N LEU A 256 12.89 -5.06 37.66
CA LEU A 256 12.79 -3.85 36.84
C LEU A 256 11.82 -2.84 37.43
N GLY A 257 10.74 -3.27 38.05
CA GLY A 257 9.79 -2.42 38.74
C GLY A 257 10.41 -1.70 39.93
N SER A 258 11.28 -2.35 40.70
CA SER A 258 12.02 -1.70 41.78
C SER A 258 13.07 -0.69 41.28
N ILE A 259 13.58 -0.87 40.07
CA ILE A 259 14.48 0.11 39.37
C ILE A 259 13.68 1.28 38.81
N THR A 260 12.49 1.02 38.28
CA THR A 260 11.64 2.02 37.61
C THR A 260 10.56 2.62 38.52
N SER A 261 10.16 1.93 39.59
CA SER A 261 9.03 2.26 40.45
C SER A 261 9.41 2.57 41.89
N THR A 262 10.62 3.00 42.19
CA THR A 262 10.75 3.79 43.43
C THR A 262 10.06 5.14 43.12
N PRO A 263 8.81 5.38 43.61
CA PRO A 263 8.32 6.73 43.68
C PRO A 263 9.18 7.36 44.76
N ALA A 264 10.25 7.98 44.37
CA ALA A 264 10.88 8.86 45.31
C ALA A 264 9.90 10.01 45.51
N ALA A 265 9.64 10.34 46.74
CA ALA A 265 8.88 11.52 47.14
C ALA A 265 9.31 12.70 46.30
N ALA A 266 8.36 13.45 45.74
CA ALA A 266 8.60 14.70 45.01
C ALA A 266 9.73 15.45 45.69
N SER A 267 10.71 15.96 44.92
CA SER A 267 11.90 16.54 45.52
C SER A 267 11.46 17.46 46.66
N ALA A 268 12.14 17.43 47.76
CA ALA A 268 11.77 18.26 48.92
C ALA A 268 11.55 19.73 48.50
N ALA A 269 12.28 20.19 47.48
CA ALA A 269 12.12 21.52 46.89
C ALA A 269 10.78 21.68 46.16
N THR A 270 10.34 20.70 45.35
CA THR A 270 9.07 20.77 44.62
C THR A 270 7.87 20.62 45.57
N THR A 271 7.96 19.73 46.55
CA THR A 271 6.95 19.60 47.61
C THR A 271 6.88 20.86 48.45
N SER A 272 8.02 21.47 48.82
CA SER A 272 8.08 22.72 49.55
C SER A 272 7.45 23.87 48.76
N SER A 273 7.68 23.93 47.45
CA SER A 273 7.05 24.92 46.53
C SER A 273 5.52 24.78 46.51
N VAL A 274 5.01 23.58 46.37
CA VAL A 274 3.55 23.29 46.42
C VAL A 274 2.95 23.62 47.76
N THR A 275 3.66 23.30 48.85
CA THR A 275 3.24 23.65 50.23
C THR A 275 3.17 25.16 50.42
N ALA A 276 4.18 25.91 49.95
CA ALA A 276 4.22 27.37 50.01
C ALA A 276 3.08 27.99 49.16
N ILE A 277 2.81 27.45 47.96
CA ILE A 277 1.70 27.89 47.11
C ILE A 277 0.35 27.68 47.82
N ASN A 278 0.16 26.51 48.42
CA ASN A 278 -1.05 26.21 49.18
C ASN A 278 -1.20 27.10 50.41
N ALA A 279 -0.12 27.40 51.13
CA ALA A 279 -0.12 28.31 52.29
C ALA A 279 -0.48 29.75 51.86
N THR A 280 0.09 30.22 50.71
CA THR A 280 -0.22 31.52 50.15
C THR A 280 -1.70 31.59 49.70
N ASN A 281 -2.22 30.51 49.10
CA ASN A 281 -3.62 30.46 48.70
C ASN A 281 -4.58 30.28 49.88
N ALA A 282 -4.19 29.56 50.92
CA ALA A 282 -4.97 29.42 52.18
C ALA A 282 -5.05 30.72 52.99
N GLY A 283 -3.97 31.53 52.95
CA GLY A 283 -3.94 32.88 53.54
C GLY A 283 -4.86 33.90 52.86
N ASN A 284 -5.34 33.57 51.69
CA ASN A 284 -6.26 34.39 50.89
C ASN A 284 -7.74 34.25 51.31
N GLY A 285 -8.02 34.14 52.56
CA GLY A 285 -9.28 34.33 53.23
C GLY A 285 -10.57 33.80 52.66
N SER A 286 -11.46 33.35 53.52
CA SER A 286 -12.80 32.80 53.18
C SER A 286 -13.83 33.84 52.62
N THR A 287 -13.41 35.08 52.43
CA THR A 287 -14.28 36.13 51.87
C THR A 287 -13.72 36.66 50.55
N VAL A 288 -14.59 36.99 49.59
CA VAL A 288 -14.21 37.49 48.25
C VAL A 288 -13.29 38.73 48.33
N ALA A 289 -13.32 39.48 49.45
CA ALA A 289 -12.52 40.69 49.64
C ALA A 289 -11.03 40.42 50.07
N GLY A 290 -10.67 39.17 50.43
CA GLY A 290 -9.33 38.78 50.84
C GLY A 290 -8.58 37.89 49.83
N ARG A 291 -9.20 37.62 48.68
CA ARG A 291 -8.60 36.76 47.67
C ARG A 291 -7.58 37.51 46.83
N ALA A 292 -6.46 36.84 46.45
CA ALA A 292 -5.51 37.43 45.52
C ALA A 292 -6.21 37.70 44.16
N ALA A 293 -5.90 38.84 43.60
CA ALA A 293 -6.44 39.23 42.29
C ALA A 293 -6.02 38.20 41.25
N ALA A 294 -6.88 38.02 40.22
CA ALA A 294 -6.55 37.14 39.09
C ALA A 294 -5.19 37.54 38.48
N GLY A 295 -4.34 36.57 38.21
CA GLY A 295 -2.98 36.76 37.69
C GLY A 295 -1.93 37.03 38.77
N THR A 296 -2.26 37.12 40.05
CA THR A 296 -1.25 37.23 41.14
C THR A 296 -0.46 35.95 41.26
N ALA A 297 0.86 36.03 41.18
CA ALA A 297 1.75 34.87 41.34
C ALA A 297 1.68 34.30 42.77
N LEU A 298 1.33 33.05 42.91
CA LEU A 298 1.28 32.31 44.18
C LEU A 298 2.59 31.58 44.43
N GLY A 299 3.31 31.25 43.36
CA GLY A 299 4.62 30.58 43.42
C GLY A 299 5.00 29.93 42.12
N THR A 300 6.23 29.44 42.05
CA THR A 300 6.78 28.78 40.86
C THR A 300 7.32 27.41 41.26
N ILE A 301 6.97 26.38 40.52
CA ILE A 301 7.49 25.03 40.65
C ILE A 301 8.60 24.87 39.62
N THR A 302 9.82 24.63 40.05
CA THR A 302 11.01 24.52 39.20
C THR A 302 11.56 23.10 39.20
N GLY A 303 12.52 22.82 38.29
CA GLY A 303 13.15 21.50 38.19
C GLY A 303 12.27 20.43 37.55
N LEU A 304 11.32 20.86 36.72
CA LEU A 304 10.49 19.97 35.90
C LEU A 304 11.19 19.67 34.59
N SER A 305 10.89 18.50 34.02
CA SER A 305 11.34 18.08 32.69
C SER A 305 10.16 17.40 32.00
N LEU A 306 9.31 18.22 31.37
CA LEU A 306 8.07 17.76 30.73
C LEU A 306 8.02 18.15 29.25
N ASP A 307 7.39 17.32 28.43
CA ASP A 307 7.04 17.66 27.05
C ASP A 307 5.86 18.63 26.99
N SER A 308 5.51 19.08 25.79
CA SER A 308 4.37 19.98 25.56
C SER A 308 3.00 19.39 25.95
N ASN A 309 2.92 18.08 26.16
CA ASN A 309 1.71 17.35 26.55
C ASN A 309 1.67 16.99 28.04
N GLY A 310 2.68 17.46 28.82
CA GLY A 310 2.81 17.17 30.24
C GLY A 310 3.35 15.76 30.56
N GLY A 311 3.91 15.07 29.56
CA GLY A 311 4.64 13.82 29.74
C GLY A 311 6.04 14.11 30.29
N PHE A 312 6.55 13.24 31.19
CA PHE A 312 7.88 13.35 31.73
C PHE A 312 8.95 13.02 30.66
N ILE A 313 9.97 13.85 30.59
CA ILE A 313 11.18 13.61 29.79
C ILE A 313 12.36 13.41 30.75
N ALA A 314 13.13 12.36 30.49
CA ALA A 314 14.30 12.06 31.32
C ALA A 314 15.34 13.21 31.23
N PRO A 315 16.10 13.49 32.28
CA PRO A 315 17.01 14.65 32.35
C PRO A 315 18.10 14.72 31.27
N ASN A 316 18.36 13.62 30.58
CA ASN A 316 19.34 13.51 29.49
C ASN A 316 18.71 13.41 28.08
N GLU A 317 17.38 13.52 27.97
CA GLU A 317 16.69 13.53 26.68
C GLU A 317 16.38 14.98 26.27
N SER A 318 16.65 15.29 25.00
CA SER A 318 16.23 16.55 24.42
C SER A 318 14.73 16.48 24.10
N GLY A 319 13.98 17.52 24.45
CA GLY A 319 12.54 17.60 24.19
C GLY A 319 11.73 18.15 25.35
N ALA A 320 12.35 18.39 26.50
CA ALA A 320 11.70 19.09 27.59
C ALA A 320 11.34 20.52 27.17
N THR A 321 10.05 20.78 27.05
CA THR A 321 9.49 22.08 26.69
C THR A 321 9.01 22.86 27.91
N ILE A 322 8.72 22.17 29.03
CA ILE A 322 8.27 22.76 30.29
C ILE A 322 9.27 22.42 31.38
N THR A 323 10.04 23.40 31.83
CA THR A 323 11.06 23.27 32.87
C THR A 323 10.65 23.89 34.21
N SER A 324 9.70 24.80 34.17
CA SER A 324 9.06 25.34 35.37
C SER A 324 7.62 25.74 35.08
N ILE A 325 6.80 25.69 36.10
CA ILE A 325 5.39 26.07 36.07
C ILE A 325 5.16 27.17 37.11
N SER A 326 4.72 28.34 36.65
CA SER A 326 4.24 29.43 37.49
C SER A 326 2.76 29.22 37.81
N VAL A 327 2.43 29.22 39.06
CA VAL A 327 1.06 29.08 39.56
C VAL A 327 0.54 30.45 39.99
N LEU A 328 -0.56 30.87 39.40
CA LEU A 328 -1.19 32.16 39.62
C LEU A 328 -2.61 31.99 40.16
N SER A 329 -3.10 32.97 40.86
CA SER A 329 -4.50 33.04 41.29
C SER A 329 -5.43 33.27 40.12
N ASP A 330 -6.60 32.61 40.11
CA ASP A 330 -7.70 32.88 39.14
C ASP A 330 -8.64 33.99 39.61
N GLY A 331 -8.39 34.57 40.79
CA GLY A 331 -9.26 35.56 41.42
C GLY A 331 -10.52 34.99 42.10
N ALA A 332 -10.79 33.70 41.92
CA ALA A 332 -11.94 32.99 42.51
C ALA A 332 -11.52 31.98 43.57
N GLY A 333 -10.24 31.94 43.95
CA GLY A 333 -9.63 31.01 44.92
C GLY A 333 -9.12 29.73 44.29
N GLY A 334 -9.09 29.61 42.98
CA GLY A 334 -8.46 28.54 42.20
C GLY A 334 -7.12 28.95 41.61
N PHE A 335 -6.62 28.17 40.69
CA PHE A 335 -5.28 28.32 40.09
C PHE A 335 -5.33 28.42 38.57
N THR A 336 -4.45 29.24 38.03
CA THR A 336 -4.07 29.23 36.61
C THR A 336 -2.56 28.90 36.50
N PHE A 337 -2.15 28.34 35.38
CA PHE A 337 -0.79 27.80 35.25
C PHE A 337 -0.16 28.33 33.96
N GLN A 338 1.09 28.72 34.06
CA GLN A 338 1.91 29.17 32.94
C GLN A 338 3.26 28.45 32.92
N ASP A 339 3.79 28.23 31.73
CA ASP A 339 5.14 27.70 31.52
C ASP A 339 6.21 28.77 31.87
N GLN A 340 7.49 28.42 31.72
CA GLN A 340 8.61 29.33 31.93
C GLN A 340 8.63 30.55 30.97
N ASN A 341 7.87 30.50 29.87
CA ASN A 341 7.77 31.57 28.87
C ASN A 341 6.52 32.46 29.08
N GLY A 342 5.73 32.15 30.12
CA GLY A 342 4.49 32.87 30.41
C GLY A 342 3.28 32.39 29.59
N ASN A 343 3.37 31.29 28.82
CA ASN A 343 2.26 30.74 28.08
C ASN A 343 1.36 29.91 28.99
N ALA A 344 0.06 30.07 28.83
CA ALA A 344 -0.91 29.28 29.61
C ALA A 344 -0.78 27.79 29.28
N LEU A 345 -0.73 26.94 30.31
CA LEU A 345 -0.73 25.50 30.12
C LEU A 345 -2.10 24.97 29.73
N ALA A 346 -2.14 24.06 28.77
CA ALA A 346 -3.36 23.38 28.38
C ALA A 346 -3.94 22.55 29.53
N ALA A 347 -5.27 22.44 29.62
CA ALA A 347 -5.97 21.72 30.67
C ALA A 347 -5.54 20.23 30.77
N GLY A 348 -5.19 19.62 29.63
CA GLY A 348 -4.68 18.24 29.58
C GLY A 348 -3.30 18.10 30.24
N VAL A 349 -2.45 19.13 30.19
CA VAL A 349 -1.15 19.16 30.86
C VAL A 349 -1.35 19.35 32.37
N THR A 350 -2.16 20.32 32.75
CA THR A 350 -2.41 20.63 34.18
C THR A 350 -3.02 19.44 34.91
N SER A 351 -3.96 18.70 34.31
CA SER A 351 -4.57 17.53 34.95
C SER A 351 -3.61 16.34 35.08
N LYS A 352 -2.59 16.24 34.25
CA LYS A 352 -1.54 15.22 34.39
C LYS A 352 -0.55 15.57 35.50
N VAL A 353 -0.24 16.86 35.63
CA VAL A 353 0.78 17.36 36.58
C VAL A 353 0.20 17.52 37.98
N PHE A 354 -1.01 18.06 38.07
CA PHE A 354 -1.64 18.43 39.34
C PHE A 354 -3.01 17.80 39.54
N SER A 355 -3.30 17.48 40.80
CA SER A 355 -4.65 17.26 41.27
C SER A 355 -5.08 18.51 42.06
N ILE A 356 -6.20 19.09 41.70
CA ILE A 356 -6.73 20.31 42.31
C ILE A 356 -7.97 19.94 43.09
N THR A 357 -7.95 20.18 44.39
CA THR A 357 -9.14 20.09 45.23
C THR A 357 -9.84 21.46 45.17
N ALA A 358 -11.09 21.48 44.72
CA ALA A 358 -11.86 22.69 44.54
C ALA A 358 -11.97 23.56 45.81
N ALA A 359 -11.97 24.86 45.64
CA ALA A 359 -12.21 25.79 46.75
C ALA A 359 -13.59 25.57 47.37
N THR A 360 -13.63 25.63 48.69
CA THR A 360 -14.88 25.62 49.46
C THR A 360 -15.21 27.03 49.95
N THR A 361 -16.39 27.23 50.55
CA THR A 361 -16.78 28.52 51.10
C THR A 361 -15.89 29.00 52.29
N THR A 362 -15.06 28.09 52.82
CA THR A 362 -14.22 28.36 54.01
C THR A 362 -12.72 28.21 53.73
N ALA A 363 -12.31 27.65 52.57
CA ALA A 363 -10.92 27.45 52.22
C ALA A 363 -10.70 27.62 50.69
N GLY A 364 -9.58 28.21 50.29
CA GLY A 364 -9.13 28.25 48.89
C GLY A 364 -8.87 26.84 48.35
N ALA A 365 -8.80 26.69 47.02
CA ALA A 365 -8.43 25.45 46.37
C ALA A 365 -7.03 24.98 46.86
N SER A 366 -6.83 23.70 46.99
CA SER A 366 -5.51 23.13 47.29
C SER A 366 -4.94 22.37 46.08
N LEU A 367 -3.63 22.50 45.88
CA LEU A 367 -2.88 21.90 44.82
C LEU A 367 -2.07 20.72 45.35
N THR A 368 -2.14 19.58 44.70
CA THR A 368 -1.24 18.43 44.97
C THR A 368 -0.62 17.97 43.67
N LEU A 369 0.65 17.59 43.70
CA LEU A 369 1.32 16.94 42.56
C LEU A 369 0.74 15.54 42.34
N ASN A 370 0.40 15.22 41.11
CA ASN A 370 0.03 13.85 40.79
C ASN A 370 1.19 12.89 41.04
N ALA A 371 0.89 11.70 41.50
CA ALA A 371 1.88 10.66 41.84
C ALA A 371 2.84 10.33 40.70
N THR A 372 2.37 10.43 39.45
CA THR A 372 3.18 10.24 38.23
C THR A 372 4.28 11.30 38.09
N ILE A 373 4.08 12.51 38.56
CA ILE A 373 5.08 13.60 38.50
C ILE A 373 5.91 13.62 39.77
N GLY A 374 5.32 13.28 40.93
CA GLY A 374 6.07 13.05 42.15
C GLY A 374 7.13 11.94 42.01
N SER A 375 6.88 10.98 41.12
CA SER A 375 7.84 9.94 40.73
C SER A 375 8.95 10.46 39.80
N ALA A 376 8.70 11.50 39.06
CA ALA A 376 9.61 12.03 38.04
C ALA A 376 10.71 12.96 38.59
N THR A 377 10.57 13.45 39.86
CA THR A 377 11.48 14.46 40.42
C THR A 377 12.55 13.90 41.33
N THR A 378 12.66 12.57 41.51
CA THR A 378 13.60 12.04 42.51
C THR A 378 14.32 10.78 42.05
N ASN A 379 15.62 10.81 42.23
CA ASN A 379 16.58 9.70 42.41
C ASN A 379 16.18 8.29 41.92
N ALA A 380 15.52 8.18 40.73
CA ALA A 380 15.70 7.00 39.92
C ALA A 380 17.21 6.92 39.65
N THR A 381 17.85 5.84 40.04
CA THR A 381 19.24 5.62 39.68
C THR A 381 19.39 5.86 38.19
N THR A 382 20.53 6.40 37.73
CA THR A 382 20.81 6.65 36.31
C THR A 382 20.43 5.43 35.43
N GLN A 383 20.51 4.22 35.98
CA GLN A 383 20.13 2.96 35.39
C GLN A 383 18.60 2.79 35.24
N GLY A 384 17.81 3.22 36.23
CA GLY A 384 16.35 3.14 36.17
C GLY A 384 15.75 4.09 35.14
N LEU A 385 16.32 5.31 35.01
CA LEU A 385 15.92 6.28 34.01
C LEU A 385 16.27 5.79 32.60
N ALA A 386 17.46 5.20 32.40
CA ALA A 386 17.86 4.62 31.13
C ALA A 386 16.98 3.41 30.76
N ALA A 387 16.62 2.57 31.69
CA ALA A 387 15.72 1.45 31.46
C ALA A 387 14.30 1.90 31.11
N GLN A 388 13.75 2.91 31.76
CA GLN A 388 12.43 3.47 31.47
C GLN A 388 12.42 4.14 30.07
N SER A 389 13.48 4.88 29.73
CA SER A 389 13.64 5.48 28.41
C SER A 389 13.69 4.40 27.33
N ALA A 390 14.46 3.32 27.54
CA ALA A 390 14.53 2.20 26.61
C ALA A 390 13.17 1.49 26.45
N ILE A 391 12.40 1.32 27.53
CA ILE A 391 11.05 0.73 27.47
C ILE A 391 10.11 1.66 26.70
N ASN A 392 10.15 2.96 26.93
CA ASN A 392 9.34 3.92 26.20
C ASN A 392 9.70 3.92 24.71
N SER A 393 10.98 3.91 24.36
CA SER A 393 11.44 3.81 22.97
C SER A 393 11.00 2.50 22.32
N THR A 394 11.05 1.39 23.07
CA THR A 394 10.56 0.08 22.59
C THR A 394 9.06 0.09 22.30
N ASN A 395 8.26 0.68 23.18
CA ASN A 395 6.82 0.79 23.00
C ASN A 395 6.47 1.66 21.77
N LEU A 396 7.23 2.73 21.56
CA LEU A 396 7.09 3.57 20.38
C LEU A 396 7.48 2.81 19.10
N ALA A 397 8.56 2.05 19.12
CA ALA A 397 9.01 1.24 17.98
C ALA A 397 8.03 0.10 17.66
N ASN A 398 7.28 -0.40 18.63
CA ASN A 398 6.25 -1.43 18.42
C ASN A 398 4.99 -0.91 17.69
N VAL A 399 4.84 0.40 17.58
CA VAL A 399 3.79 1.08 16.79
C VAL A 399 4.46 2.06 15.82
N PRO A 400 5.02 1.56 14.70
CA PRO A 400 5.70 2.44 13.74
C PRO A 400 4.75 3.53 13.21
N PRO A 401 5.22 4.77 13.08
CA PRO A 401 4.44 5.85 12.50
C PRO A 401 4.23 5.62 10.99
N ARG A 402 3.32 6.35 10.38
CA ARG A 402 3.23 6.42 8.92
C ARG A 402 4.50 7.06 8.37
N VAL A 403 4.84 6.74 7.12
CA VAL A 403 5.97 7.38 6.43
C VAL A 403 5.84 8.91 6.43
N ALA A 404 4.61 9.42 6.38
CA ALA A 404 4.35 10.87 6.44
C ALA A 404 4.73 11.52 7.79
N ASP A 405 4.68 10.75 8.86
CA ASP A 405 4.85 11.24 10.24
C ASP A 405 6.26 10.93 10.79
N ILE A 406 7.16 10.44 9.95
CA ILE A 406 8.55 10.11 10.34
C ILE A 406 9.28 11.35 10.84
N ASN A 407 9.88 11.20 12.03
CA ASN A 407 10.75 12.23 12.61
C ASN A 407 12.06 11.59 13.10
N ILE A 408 13.17 11.93 12.43
CA ILE A 408 14.50 11.41 12.74
C ILE A 408 15.36 12.44 13.54
N SER A 409 14.76 13.49 14.08
CA SER A 409 15.47 14.50 14.88
C SER A 409 15.89 13.96 16.26
N THR A 410 15.51 12.73 16.60
CA THR A 410 15.92 12.03 17.81
C THR A 410 16.32 10.60 17.45
N THR A 411 17.21 9.98 18.22
CA THR A 411 17.64 8.59 18.04
C THR A 411 16.46 7.62 18.13
N ALA A 412 15.53 7.85 19.05
CA ALA A 412 14.32 7.04 19.19
C ALA A 412 13.43 7.14 17.95
N GLY A 413 13.20 8.37 17.46
CA GLY A 413 12.43 8.61 16.24
C GLY A 413 13.11 8.02 14.99
N ALA A 414 14.46 8.06 14.94
CA ALA A 414 15.22 7.44 13.87
C ALA A 414 15.04 5.90 13.83
N ASN A 415 15.00 5.25 15.00
CA ASN A 415 14.75 3.82 15.11
C ASN A 415 13.31 3.46 14.65
N GLN A 416 12.32 4.25 15.08
CA GLN A 416 10.94 4.11 14.58
C GLN A 416 10.82 4.32 13.07
N ALA A 417 11.55 5.29 12.55
CA ALA A 417 11.58 5.58 11.12
C ALA A 417 12.10 4.38 10.32
N MET A 418 13.15 3.71 10.79
CA MET A 418 13.68 2.51 10.13
C MET A 418 12.61 1.43 10.03
N GLU A 419 11.88 1.12 11.10
CA GLU A 419 10.82 0.11 11.11
C GLU A 419 9.65 0.52 10.22
N SER A 420 9.24 1.79 10.28
CA SER A 420 8.22 2.34 9.39
C SER A 420 8.58 2.21 7.91
N ILE A 421 9.83 2.49 7.55
CA ILE A 421 10.32 2.36 6.17
C ILE A 421 10.43 0.90 5.75
N ASP A 422 10.86 -0.01 6.64
CA ASP A 422 10.93 -1.44 6.32
C ASP A 422 9.53 -2.01 6.05
N ASN A 423 8.50 -1.60 6.82
CA ASN A 423 7.09 -1.92 6.56
C ASN A 423 6.59 -1.31 5.23
N ALA A 424 6.98 -0.07 4.92
CA ALA A 424 6.63 0.58 3.66
C ALA A 424 7.28 -0.14 2.47
N LEU A 425 8.55 -0.51 2.56
CA LEU A 425 9.26 -1.29 1.55
C LEU A 425 8.63 -2.67 1.34
N ALA A 426 8.22 -3.36 2.40
CA ALA A 426 7.50 -4.62 2.30
C ALA A 426 6.18 -4.45 1.53
N THR A 427 5.43 -3.38 1.81
CA THR A 427 4.19 -3.05 1.10
C THR A 427 4.44 -2.80 -0.39
N VAL A 428 5.45 -1.97 -0.72
CA VAL A 428 5.81 -1.69 -2.12
C VAL A 428 6.25 -2.96 -2.85
N ASN A 429 7.07 -3.80 -2.20
CA ASN A 429 7.51 -5.08 -2.78
C ASN A 429 6.34 -6.03 -3.06
N ASN A 430 5.35 -6.10 -2.16
CA ASN A 430 4.15 -6.89 -2.37
C ASN A 430 3.33 -6.40 -3.57
N ILE A 431 3.19 -5.07 -3.72
CA ILE A 431 2.52 -4.47 -4.88
C ILE A 431 3.31 -4.80 -6.16
N GLN A 432 4.64 -4.64 -6.17
CA GLN A 432 5.47 -4.99 -7.31
C GLN A 432 5.34 -6.46 -7.70
N ALA A 433 5.30 -7.37 -6.71
CA ALA A 433 5.10 -8.80 -6.96
C ALA A 433 3.74 -9.09 -7.59
N THR A 434 2.67 -8.46 -7.09
CA THR A 434 1.31 -8.62 -7.66
C THR A 434 1.20 -8.04 -9.06
N LEU A 435 1.82 -6.90 -9.33
CA LEU A 435 1.90 -6.30 -10.66
C LEU A 435 2.70 -7.17 -11.63
N GLY A 436 3.84 -7.73 -11.18
CA GLY A 436 4.65 -8.66 -11.98
C GLY A 436 3.86 -9.93 -12.34
N ALA A 437 3.13 -10.50 -11.39
CA ALA A 437 2.25 -11.63 -11.66
C ALA A 437 1.13 -11.27 -12.65
N ALA A 438 0.53 -10.09 -12.53
CA ALA A 438 -0.48 -9.60 -13.45
C ALA A 438 0.12 -9.39 -14.86
N GLN A 439 1.31 -8.81 -14.98
CA GLN A 439 2.01 -8.64 -16.25
C GLN A 439 2.23 -9.97 -16.97
N ASN A 440 2.72 -10.99 -16.24
CA ASN A 440 2.90 -12.33 -16.80
C ASN A 440 1.57 -12.91 -17.31
N ARG A 441 0.47 -12.72 -16.58
CA ARG A 441 -0.88 -13.16 -17.00
C ARG A 441 -1.32 -12.46 -18.27
N PHE A 442 -1.18 -11.13 -18.37
CA PHE A 442 -1.52 -10.36 -19.57
C PHE A 442 -0.71 -10.83 -20.78
N THR A 443 0.60 -11.04 -20.61
CA THR A 443 1.49 -11.52 -21.68
C THR A 443 1.09 -12.93 -22.15
N ALA A 444 0.83 -13.85 -21.22
CA ALA A 444 0.41 -15.22 -21.53
C ALA A 444 -0.94 -15.24 -22.27
N ILE A 445 -1.90 -14.41 -21.86
CA ILE A 445 -3.19 -14.32 -22.51
C ILE A 445 -3.06 -13.67 -23.90
N SER A 446 -2.28 -12.60 -24.03
CA SER A 446 -2.01 -11.97 -25.33
C SER A 446 -1.44 -12.99 -26.34
N THR A 447 -0.45 -13.79 -25.91
CA THR A 447 0.15 -14.85 -26.74
C THR A 447 -0.88 -15.93 -27.11
N THR A 448 -1.68 -16.37 -26.15
CA THR A 448 -2.71 -17.40 -26.39
C THR A 448 -3.77 -16.91 -27.36
N GLN A 449 -4.22 -15.66 -27.23
CA GLN A 449 -5.22 -15.06 -28.10
C GLN A 449 -4.69 -14.85 -29.52
N GLN A 450 -3.43 -14.44 -29.65
CA GLN A 450 -2.77 -14.33 -30.94
C GLN A 450 -2.74 -15.70 -31.65
N ALA A 451 -2.41 -16.76 -30.94
CA ALA A 451 -2.43 -18.12 -31.47
C ALA A 451 -3.86 -18.55 -31.86
N GLN A 452 -4.86 -18.26 -31.02
CA GLN A 452 -6.26 -18.55 -31.32
C GLN A 452 -6.75 -17.77 -32.54
N ALA A 453 -6.43 -16.47 -32.66
CA ALA A 453 -6.79 -15.67 -33.81
C ALA A 453 -6.16 -16.22 -35.10
N THR A 454 -4.91 -16.67 -35.04
CA THR A 454 -4.22 -17.31 -36.18
C THR A 454 -4.89 -18.61 -36.57
N ASN A 455 -5.21 -19.49 -35.61
CA ASN A 455 -5.90 -20.75 -35.87
C ASN A 455 -7.30 -20.55 -36.47
N LEU A 456 -8.06 -19.58 -35.95
CA LEU A 456 -9.37 -19.20 -36.50
C LEU A 456 -9.26 -18.62 -37.90
N SER A 457 -8.24 -17.81 -38.16
CA SER A 457 -7.98 -17.26 -39.51
C SER A 457 -7.64 -18.36 -40.52
N GLN A 458 -6.86 -19.37 -40.12
CA GLN A 458 -6.55 -20.53 -40.93
C GLN A 458 -7.82 -21.35 -41.20
N ALA A 459 -8.66 -21.60 -40.20
CA ALA A 459 -9.93 -22.32 -40.35
C ALA A 459 -10.91 -21.52 -41.24
N GLN A 460 -10.97 -20.22 -41.08
CA GLN A 460 -11.77 -19.35 -41.94
C GLN A 460 -11.31 -19.39 -43.42
N SER A 461 -9.97 -19.35 -43.62
CA SER A 461 -9.36 -19.48 -44.96
C SER A 461 -9.75 -20.82 -45.63
N GLN A 462 -9.71 -21.92 -44.91
CA GLN A 462 -10.13 -23.23 -45.44
C GLN A 462 -11.61 -23.28 -45.84
N ILE A 463 -12.47 -22.50 -45.18
CA ILE A 463 -13.89 -22.42 -45.52
C ILE A 463 -14.13 -21.48 -46.70
N GLN A 464 -13.53 -20.29 -46.68
CA GLN A 464 -13.92 -19.17 -47.53
C GLN A 464 -13.01 -18.97 -48.73
N ASP A 465 -11.70 -19.32 -48.62
CA ASP A 465 -10.76 -19.00 -49.71
C ASP A 465 -10.85 -19.99 -50.86
N ALA A 466 -10.58 -19.50 -52.05
CA ALA A 466 -10.58 -20.29 -53.26
C ALA A 466 -9.19 -20.88 -53.53
N ASN A 467 -9.15 -22.15 -53.94
CA ASN A 467 -7.94 -22.73 -54.50
C ASN A 467 -7.71 -22.20 -55.90
N PHE A 468 -6.71 -21.32 -56.08
CA PHE A 468 -6.42 -20.65 -57.35
C PHE A 468 -6.20 -21.63 -58.51
N ALA A 469 -5.49 -22.73 -58.31
CA ALA A 469 -5.24 -23.73 -59.34
C ALA A 469 -6.54 -24.40 -59.81
N GLN A 470 -7.40 -24.77 -58.88
CA GLN A 470 -8.69 -25.38 -59.15
C GLN A 470 -9.62 -24.40 -59.86
N GLU A 471 -9.65 -23.13 -59.46
CA GLU A 471 -10.54 -22.14 -60.03
C GLU A 471 -10.07 -21.70 -61.43
N THR A 472 -8.74 -21.65 -61.68
CA THR A 472 -8.17 -21.45 -63.01
C THR A 472 -8.52 -22.59 -63.99
N ALA A 473 -8.47 -23.84 -63.49
CA ALA A 473 -8.91 -24.99 -64.25
C ALA A 473 -10.43 -24.93 -64.57
N ASN A 474 -11.26 -24.52 -63.64
CA ASN A 474 -12.70 -24.31 -63.79
C ASN A 474 -12.98 -23.19 -64.84
N LEU A 475 -12.22 -22.09 -64.73
CA LEU A 475 -12.30 -20.99 -65.71
C LEU A 475 -11.98 -21.44 -67.14
N SER A 476 -10.85 -22.16 -67.30
CA SER A 476 -10.44 -22.68 -68.60
C SER A 476 -11.47 -23.66 -69.17
N LYS A 477 -11.99 -24.57 -68.34
CA LYS A 477 -13.05 -25.49 -68.73
C LYS A 477 -14.32 -24.79 -69.11
N ALA A 478 -14.76 -23.75 -68.41
CA ALA A 478 -15.95 -22.99 -68.75
C ALA A 478 -15.78 -22.20 -70.04
N GLN A 479 -14.58 -21.64 -70.30
CA GLN A 479 -14.25 -20.98 -71.59
C GLN A 479 -14.30 -21.95 -72.74
N VAL A 480 -13.72 -23.13 -72.66
CA VAL A 480 -13.77 -24.16 -73.68
C VAL A 480 -15.20 -24.61 -73.93
N LEU A 481 -15.98 -24.85 -72.81
CA LEU A 481 -17.40 -25.22 -72.98
C LEU A 481 -18.25 -24.13 -73.60
N GLN A 482 -17.97 -22.87 -73.36
CA GLN A 482 -18.63 -21.73 -73.97
C GLN A 482 -18.36 -21.69 -75.46
N GLN A 483 -17.08 -21.84 -75.90
CA GLN A 483 -16.71 -21.88 -77.29
C GLN A 483 -17.32 -23.09 -78.02
N ALA A 484 -17.26 -24.27 -77.42
CA ALA A 484 -17.89 -25.47 -77.95
C ALA A 484 -19.42 -25.35 -78.02
N GLY A 485 -20.05 -24.76 -77.03
CA GLY A 485 -21.48 -24.49 -76.98
C GLY A 485 -21.97 -23.55 -78.09
N ILE A 486 -21.19 -22.51 -78.33
CA ILE A 486 -21.48 -21.60 -79.50
C ILE A 486 -21.38 -22.38 -80.79
N SER A 487 -20.36 -23.21 -81.01
CA SER A 487 -20.20 -24.03 -82.20
C SER A 487 -21.35 -25.03 -82.38
N VAL A 488 -21.74 -25.76 -81.29
CA VAL A 488 -22.87 -26.71 -81.29
C VAL A 488 -24.19 -26.00 -81.53
N LEU A 489 -24.39 -24.78 -80.99
CA LEU A 489 -25.58 -23.96 -81.25
C LEU A 489 -25.68 -23.56 -82.72
N ALA A 490 -24.55 -23.15 -83.33
CA ALA A 490 -24.48 -22.85 -84.72
C ALA A 490 -24.80 -24.07 -85.59
N GLN A 491 -24.27 -25.25 -85.23
CA GLN A 491 -24.55 -26.50 -85.91
C GLN A 491 -26.02 -26.94 -85.76
N ALA A 492 -26.60 -26.81 -84.57
CA ALA A 492 -28.00 -27.14 -84.29
C ALA A 492 -28.97 -26.22 -85.10
N ASN A 493 -28.59 -24.99 -85.28
CA ASN A 493 -29.38 -24.01 -86.13
C ASN A 493 -29.27 -24.27 -87.61
N SER A 494 -28.18 -24.85 -88.15
CA SER A 494 -28.01 -25.18 -89.52
C SER A 494 -28.72 -26.49 -89.98
N LEU A 495 -28.93 -27.46 -89.10
CA LEU A 495 -29.55 -28.75 -89.32
C LEU A 495 -30.96 -28.64 -89.94
N PRO A 496 -31.90 -27.81 -89.41
CA PRO A 496 -33.23 -27.67 -89.99
C PRO A 496 -33.17 -27.07 -91.42
N GLN A 497 -32.22 -26.21 -91.71
CA GLN A 497 -32.05 -25.62 -93.04
C GLN A 497 -31.54 -26.65 -94.07
N GLN A 498 -30.66 -27.55 -93.69
CA GLN A 498 -30.18 -28.63 -94.53
C GLN A 498 -31.30 -29.65 -94.86
N VAL A 499 -32.16 -29.96 -93.86
CA VAL A 499 -33.31 -30.83 -94.03
C VAL A 499 -34.34 -30.18 -94.99
N LEU A 500 -34.59 -28.86 -94.89
CA LEU A 500 -35.43 -28.13 -95.82
C LEU A 500 -34.87 -28.12 -97.24
N LYS A 501 -33.53 -28.02 -97.42
CA LYS A 501 -32.88 -28.12 -98.75
C LYS A 501 -32.94 -29.50 -99.31
N LEU A 502 -33.08 -30.55 -98.58
CA LEU A 502 -33.24 -31.97 -98.98
C LEU A 502 -34.69 -32.29 -99.34
N LEU A 503 -35.65 -31.50 -98.87
CA LEU A 503 -37.10 -31.69 -99.15
C LEU A 503 -37.62 -30.82 -100.26
N GLN A 504 -36.79 -29.89 -100.85
CA GLN A 504 -37.06 -29.12 -102.12
C GLN A 504 -36.38 -29.80 -103.27
#